data_17bde8737400175492c1c0428d0f7c11
#
_entry.id   17bde8737400175492c1c0428d0f7c11
#
_cell.length_a   1.000
_cell.length_b   1.000
_cell.length_c   1.000
_cell.angle_alpha   90.00
_cell.angle_beta   90.00
_cell.angle_gamma   90.00
#
_symmetry.space_group_name_H-M   'P 1'
#
loop_
_entity.id
_entity.type
_entity.pdbx_description
1 polymer ?
#
loop_
_entity_poly.entity_id
_entity_poly.type
_entity_poly.pdbx_seq_one_letter_code
_entity_poly.pdbx_strand_id
1 'polypeptide(L)'
;ETAPIPRLLGAGYLALTVDQGPAAERYQGIVDLDGATLGECVHHYFQTSDQFSTAVKLSVARDDNGCWRGGALILQRSPEDENPLTQDDVEEAWRRAVILMGSCTPEEMVDSSLDANQLLYRLFHEDGVRVFDPKPIAFACKCSPDRMAAAVAMLTPEELRDMIVDGAVTVTCQFCN
;
A
#
# COMPACT_ATOMS: atom_id res chain seq x y z
N GLU A 1 -12.99 -15.51 -7.58
CA GLU A 1 -14.08 -15.04 -6.70
C GLU A 1 -13.53 -13.95 -5.80
N THR A 2 -14.11 -12.76 -5.91
CA THR A 2 -13.83 -11.63 -5.03
C THR A 2 -14.72 -11.80 -3.78
N ALA A 3 -14.18 -12.42 -2.75
CA ALA A 3 -14.86 -12.46 -1.46
C ALA A 3 -14.54 -11.18 -0.67
N PRO A 4 -15.48 -10.66 0.12
CA PRO A 4 -15.21 -9.49 0.99
C PRO A 4 -14.14 -9.81 2.04
N ILE A 5 -13.37 -8.81 2.45
CA ILE A 5 -12.26 -8.93 3.40
C ILE A 5 -12.64 -9.69 4.68
N PRO A 6 -13.79 -9.42 5.33
CA PRO A 6 -14.17 -10.17 6.53
C PRO A 6 -14.33 -11.67 6.30
N ARG A 7 -14.70 -12.08 5.08
CA ARG A 7 -14.82 -13.50 4.72
C ARG A 7 -13.47 -14.16 4.43
N LEU A 8 -12.49 -13.39 3.94
CA LEU A 8 -11.16 -13.88 3.59
C LEU A 8 -10.22 -13.92 4.80
N LEU A 9 -10.23 -12.87 5.62
CA LEU A 9 -9.28 -12.66 6.70
C LEU A 9 -9.91 -12.76 8.10
N GLY A 10 -11.24 -12.73 8.20
CA GLY A 10 -11.93 -12.64 9.49
C GLY A 10 -11.81 -11.26 10.12
N ALA A 11 -12.02 -11.18 11.44
CA ALA A 11 -11.77 -9.98 12.20
C ALA A 11 -10.26 -9.78 12.41
N GLY A 12 -9.79 -8.55 12.27
CA GLY A 12 -8.37 -8.24 12.37
C GLY A 12 -8.10 -6.73 12.31
N TYR A 13 -6.83 -6.40 12.14
CA TYR A 13 -6.35 -5.02 12.12
C TYR A 13 -5.56 -4.74 10.86
N LEU A 14 -5.65 -3.50 10.37
CA LEU A 14 -4.75 -2.94 9.38
C LEU A 14 -3.70 -2.11 10.10
N ALA A 15 -2.43 -2.50 9.99
CA ALA A 15 -1.30 -1.74 10.50
C ALA A 15 -0.50 -1.15 9.32
N LEU A 16 -0.34 0.16 9.31
CA LEU A 16 0.51 0.89 8.36
C LEU A 16 1.73 1.42 9.09
N THR A 17 2.90 1.04 8.62
CA THR A 17 4.17 1.51 9.17
C THR A 17 4.87 2.40 8.15
N VAL A 18 5.18 3.62 8.54
CA VAL A 18 5.99 4.56 7.75
C VAL A 18 7.41 4.54 8.30
N ASP A 19 8.35 4.08 7.48
CA ASP A 19 9.78 4.04 7.79
C ASP A 19 10.51 4.98 6.83
N GLN A 20 10.87 6.16 7.31
CA GLN A 20 11.59 7.19 6.53
C GLN A 20 13.11 7.01 6.58
N GLY A 21 13.58 5.91 7.15
CA GLY A 21 15.00 5.60 7.27
C GLY A 21 15.59 5.95 8.65
N PRO A 22 16.92 5.79 8.81
CA PRO A 22 17.57 5.82 10.12
C PRO A 22 17.59 7.20 10.79
N ALA A 23 17.30 8.27 10.05
CA ALA A 23 17.29 9.64 10.57
C ALA A 23 15.90 10.11 11.04
N ALA A 24 14.86 9.28 10.87
CA ALA A 24 13.50 9.61 11.25
C ALA A 24 12.89 8.55 12.19
N GLU A 25 11.99 8.98 13.05
CA GLU A 25 11.23 8.04 13.86
C GLU A 25 10.25 7.25 13.00
N ARG A 26 10.13 5.96 13.29
CA ARG A 26 9.15 5.10 12.64
C ARG A 26 7.77 5.38 13.20
N TYR A 27 6.83 5.67 12.35
CA TYR A 27 5.43 5.83 12.72
C TYR A 27 4.63 4.59 12.35
N GLN A 28 3.74 4.15 13.22
CA GLN A 28 2.80 3.07 12.95
C GLN A 28 1.40 3.45 13.42
N GLY A 29 0.44 3.38 12.52
CA GLY A 29 -0.97 3.47 12.83
C GLY A 29 -1.65 2.10 12.71
N ILE A 30 -2.61 1.82 13.56
CA ILE A 30 -3.37 0.57 13.60
C ILE A 30 -4.86 0.91 13.68
N VAL A 31 -5.65 0.32 12.79
CA VAL A 31 -7.13 0.45 12.79
C VAL A 31 -7.76 -0.93 12.60
N ASP A 32 -9.02 -1.07 12.98
CA ASP A 32 -9.79 -2.28 12.68
C ASP A 32 -9.92 -2.47 11.17
N LEU A 33 -9.95 -3.74 10.72
CA LEU A 33 -10.30 -4.10 9.34
C LEU A 33 -11.79 -3.89 9.14
N ASP A 34 -12.17 -2.63 8.85
CA ASP A 34 -13.55 -2.23 8.55
C ASP A 34 -13.67 -1.86 7.07
N GLY A 35 -14.40 -2.68 6.33
CA GLY A 35 -14.62 -2.52 4.89
C GLY A 35 -14.83 -3.86 4.18
N ALA A 36 -15.54 -3.84 3.08
CA ALA A 36 -15.76 -5.01 2.24
C ALA A 36 -14.52 -5.32 1.37
N THR A 37 -13.74 -4.29 1.02
CA THR A 37 -12.53 -4.39 0.19
C THR A 37 -11.32 -3.85 0.93
N LEU A 38 -10.11 -4.26 0.50
CA LEU A 38 -8.87 -3.71 1.04
C LEU A 38 -8.77 -2.18 0.82
N GLY A 39 -9.28 -1.69 -0.32
CA GLY A 39 -9.34 -0.25 -0.59
C GLY A 39 -10.16 0.52 0.43
N GLU A 40 -11.31 -0.03 0.83
CA GLU A 40 -12.15 0.56 1.88
C GLU A 40 -11.48 0.51 3.24
N CYS A 41 -10.81 -0.59 3.61
CA CYS A 41 -10.05 -0.68 4.85
C CYS A 41 -8.91 0.35 4.90
N VAL A 42 -8.18 0.53 3.80
CA VAL A 42 -7.11 1.54 3.70
C VAL A 42 -7.69 2.97 3.74
N HIS A 43 -8.82 3.19 3.08
CA HIS A 43 -9.51 4.48 3.14
C HIS A 43 -9.95 4.81 4.57
N HIS A 44 -10.54 3.83 5.29
CA HIS A 44 -10.90 3.96 6.70
C HIS A 44 -9.69 4.29 7.58
N TYR A 45 -8.55 3.65 7.31
CA TYR A 45 -7.29 3.96 8.01
C TYR A 45 -6.95 5.44 7.89
N PHE A 46 -6.92 5.99 6.67
CA PHE A 46 -6.56 7.39 6.45
C PHE A 46 -7.59 8.36 7.04
N GLN A 47 -8.87 8.02 7.03
CA GLN A 47 -9.90 8.84 7.68
C GLN A 47 -9.75 8.89 9.20
N THR A 48 -9.28 7.82 9.82
CA THR A 48 -9.22 7.68 11.28
C THR A 48 -7.88 8.10 11.86
N SER A 49 -6.78 7.83 11.16
CA SER A 49 -5.40 8.00 11.64
C SER A 49 -4.68 9.20 11.06
N ASP A 50 -5.18 9.76 9.95
CA ASP A 50 -4.53 10.87 9.26
C ASP A 50 -5.42 12.12 9.29
N GLN A 51 -4.78 13.27 9.42
CA GLN A 51 -5.46 14.58 9.43
C GLN A 51 -5.77 15.09 8.01
N PHE A 52 -5.40 14.32 6.98
CA PHE A 52 -5.53 14.73 5.59
C PHE A 52 -6.63 13.95 4.88
N SER A 53 -7.41 14.66 4.06
CA SER A 53 -8.36 14.02 3.16
C SER A 53 -7.60 13.13 2.17
N THR A 54 -7.86 11.84 2.20
CA THR A 54 -7.20 10.85 1.34
C THR A 54 -8.25 10.00 0.66
N ALA A 55 -8.08 9.76 -0.65
CA ALA A 55 -8.88 8.81 -1.41
C ALA A 55 -7.97 7.74 -1.99
N VAL A 56 -8.39 6.48 -1.94
CA VAL A 56 -7.59 5.33 -2.36
C VAL A 56 -8.38 4.47 -3.32
N LYS A 57 -7.74 4.06 -4.41
CA LYS A 57 -8.27 3.07 -5.35
C LYS A 57 -7.22 2.01 -5.59
N LEU A 58 -7.61 0.75 -5.46
CA LEU A 58 -6.74 -0.40 -5.64
C LEU A 58 -7.31 -1.30 -6.73
N SER A 59 -6.45 -1.91 -7.51
CA SER A 59 -6.82 -2.93 -8.49
C SER A 59 -5.79 -4.04 -8.52
N VAL A 60 -6.25 -5.28 -8.70
CA VAL A 60 -5.41 -6.46 -8.87
C VAL A 60 -6.01 -7.33 -9.96
N ALA A 61 -5.19 -7.74 -10.92
CA ALA A 61 -5.60 -8.68 -11.97
C ALA A 61 -4.44 -9.60 -12.36
N ARG A 62 -4.74 -10.61 -13.15
CA ARG A 62 -3.74 -11.41 -13.86
C ARG A 62 -3.60 -10.90 -15.28
N ASP A 63 -2.37 -10.76 -15.75
CA ASP A 63 -2.09 -10.49 -17.15
C ASP A 63 -2.27 -11.74 -18.02
N ASP A 64 -2.11 -11.58 -19.34
CA ASP A 64 -2.26 -12.65 -20.34
C ASP A 64 -1.25 -13.80 -20.12
N ASN A 65 -0.16 -13.56 -19.43
CA ASN A 65 0.84 -14.57 -19.06
C ASN A 65 0.53 -15.26 -17.73
N GLY A 66 -0.60 -14.88 -17.07
CA GLY A 66 -1.01 -15.41 -15.78
C GLY A 66 -0.27 -14.80 -14.59
N CYS A 67 0.58 -13.78 -14.79
CA CYS A 67 1.28 -13.08 -13.75
C CYS A 67 0.36 -12.07 -13.04
N TRP A 68 0.48 -11.98 -11.72
CA TRP A 68 -0.25 -11.00 -10.94
C TRP A 68 0.27 -9.59 -11.18
N ARG A 69 -0.65 -8.68 -11.40
CA ARG A 69 -0.40 -7.23 -11.49
C ARG A 69 -1.25 -6.50 -10.48
N GLY A 70 -0.67 -5.45 -9.88
CA GLY A 70 -1.40 -4.59 -8.96
C GLY A 70 -1.18 -3.12 -9.32
N GLY A 71 -2.24 -2.33 -9.17
CA GLY A 71 -2.22 -0.87 -9.31
C GLY A 71 -2.81 -0.21 -8.09
N ALA A 72 -2.26 0.93 -7.71
CA ALA A 72 -2.77 1.77 -6.65
C ALA A 72 -2.77 3.24 -7.11
N LEU A 73 -3.88 3.92 -6.88
CA LEU A 73 -4.00 5.35 -7.08
C LEU A 73 -4.44 5.98 -5.76
N ILE A 74 -3.64 6.91 -5.27
CA ILE A 74 -3.87 7.59 -4.00
C ILE A 74 -3.90 9.09 -4.28
N LEU A 75 -4.99 9.73 -3.89
CA LEU A 75 -5.09 11.17 -3.81
C LEU A 75 -4.98 11.58 -2.35
N GLN A 76 -4.15 12.55 -2.08
CA GLN A 76 -4.00 13.12 -0.76
C GLN A 76 -4.01 14.64 -0.87
N ARG A 77 -4.84 15.29 -0.04
CA ARG A 77 -4.83 16.74 0.06
C ARG A 77 -3.64 17.16 0.92
N SER A 78 -2.74 17.95 0.32
CA SER A 78 -1.63 18.53 1.09
C SER A 78 -2.15 19.61 2.05
N PRO A 79 -1.59 19.72 3.27
CA PRO A 79 -1.86 20.88 4.10
C PRO A 79 -1.39 22.14 3.36
N GLU A 80 -2.23 23.15 3.39
CA GLU A 80 -2.02 24.36 2.63
C GLU A 80 -1.05 25.28 3.36
N ASP A 81 0.10 25.50 2.76
CA ASP A 81 0.89 26.71 3.00
C ASP A 81 0.49 27.72 1.91
N GLU A 82 -0.18 28.81 2.30
CA GLU A 82 -0.41 30.02 1.48
C GLU A 82 -1.23 29.85 0.20
N ASN A 83 -2.30 29.05 0.20
CA ASN A 83 -3.18 28.97 -0.97
C ASN A 83 -4.13 30.18 -0.99
N PRO A 84 -4.20 30.97 -2.09
CA PRO A 84 -5.13 32.09 -2.23
C PRO A 84 -6.59 31.66 -2.45
N LEU A 85 -6.86 30.35 -2.56
CA LEU A 85 -8.20 29.81 -2.79
C LEU A 85 -9.05 29.88 -1.51
N THR A 86 -10.35 30.05 -1.67
CA THR A 86 -11.27 29.94 -0.56
C THR A 86 -11.44 28.48 -0.13
N GLN A 87 -11.93 28.26 1.09
CA GLN A 87 -12.22 26.91 1.58
C GLN A 87 -13.22 26.17 0.66
N ASP A 88 -14.20 26.88 0.11
CA ASP A 88 -15.18 26.31 -0.80
C ASP A 88 -14.55 25.87 -2.12
N ASP A 89 -13.61 26.66 -2.67
CA ASP A 89 -12.86 26.30 -3.90
C ASP A 89 -12.00 25.05 -3.68
N VAL A 90 -11.39 24.92 -2.52
CA VAL A 90 -10.57 23.76 -2.14
C VAL A 90 -11.43 22.49 -2.01
N GLU A 91 -12.58 22.60 -1.38
CA GLU A 91 -13.52 21.47 -1.25
C GLU A 91 -14.08 21.05 -2.61
N GLU A 92 -14.37 22.00 -3.50
CA GLU A 92 -14.83 21.70 -4.86
C GLU A 92 -13.73 21.02 -5.68
N ALA A 93 -12.49 21.52 -5.61
CA ALA A 93 -11.34 20.91 -6.28
C ALA A 93 -11.08 19.48 -5.79
N TRP A 94 -11.18 19.25 -4.48
CA TRP A 94 -11.07 17.93 -3.88
C TRP A 94 -12.15 16.98 -4.40
N ARG A 95 -13.42 17.40 -4.35
CA ARG A 95 -14.54 16.60 -4.84
C ARG A 95 -14.38 16.22 -6.31
N ARG A 96 -13.98 17.18 -7.14
CA ARG A 96 -13.70 16.97 -8.56
C ARG A 96 -12.58 15.95 -8.75
N ALA A 97 -11.46 16.07 -8.05
CA ALA A 97 -10.35 15.14 -8.15
C ALA A 97 -10.76 13.71 -7.78
N VAL A 98 -11.57 13.52 -6.72
CA VAL A 98 -12.10 12.21 -6.32
C VAL A 98 -13.03 11.62 -7.40
N ILE A 99 -13.88 12.44 -8.02
CA ILE A 99 -14.75 11.99 -9.12
C ILE A 99 -13.91 11.56 -10.33
N LEU A 100 -12.90 12.34 -10.70
CA LEU A 100 -11.99 12.01 -11.81
C LEU A 100 -11.22 10.72 -11.52
N MET A 101 -10.69 10.54 -10.31
CA MET A 101 -10.10 9.27 -9.89
C MET A 101 -11.09 8.11 -9.99
N GLY A 102 -12.36 8.34 -9.63
CA GLY A 102 -13.44 7.37 -9.74
C GLY A 102 -13.64 6.84 -11.17
N SER A 103 -13.40 7.67 -12.19
CA SER A 103 -13.53 7.32 -13.61
C SER A 103 -12.43 6.37 -14.11
N CYS A 104 -11.32 6.23 -13.40
CA CYS A 104 -10.28 5.26 -13.71
C CYS A 104 -10.84 3.84 -13.55
N THR A 105 -10.71 3.00 -14.56
CA THR A 105 -11.19 1.61 -14.47
C THR A 105 -10.16 0.71 -13.80
N PRO A 106 -10.58 -0.44 -13.23
CA PRO A 106 -9.65 -1.43 -12.70
C PRO A 106 -8.65 -1.92 -13.74
N GLU A 107 -9.09 -2.09 -14.99
CA GLU A 107 -8.28 -2.56 -16.11
C GLU A 107 -7.18 -1.55 -16.44
N GLU A 108 -7.50 -0.25 -16.51
CA GLU A 108 -6.52 0.79 -16.73
C GLU A 108 -5.42 0.81 -15.67
N MET A 109 -5.76 0.54 -14.42
CA MET A 109 -4.80 0.54 -13.31
C MET A 109 -3.77 -0.59 -13.39
N VAL A 110 -4.09 -1.69 -14.07
CA VAL A 110 -3.21 -2.86 -14.19
C VAL A 110 -2.69 -3.09 -15.60
N ASP A 111 -3.07 -2.23 -16.55
CA ASP A 111 -2.61 -2.31 -17.94
C ASP A 111 -1.11 -2.00 -18.03
N SER A 112 -0.34 -2.98 -18.50
CA SER A 112 1.10 -2.85 -18.67
C SER A 112 1.52 -1.92 -19.82
N SER A 113 0.60 -1.66 -20.74
CA SER A 113 0.83 -0.78 -21.89
C SER A 113 0.52 0.68 -21.57
N LEU A 114 -0.24 0.94 -20.51
CA LEU A 114 -0.59 2.30 -20.08
C LEU A 114 0.42 2.81 -19.07
N ASP A 115 1.21 3.79 -19.47
CA ASP A 115 2.14 4.47 -18.57
C ASP A 115 1.42 5.30 -17.51
N ALA A 116 1.96 5.31 -16.28
CA ALA A 116 1.37 6.04 -15.16
C ALA A 116 1.16 7.54 -15.45
N ASN A 117 2.09 8.17 -16.17
CA ASN A 117 1.96 9.58 -16.53
C ASN A 117 0.83 9.80 -17.54
N GLN A 118 0.63 8.87 -18.48
CA GLN A 118 -0.49 8.90 -19.41
C GLN A 118 -1.83 8.76 -18.68
N LEU A 119 -1.90 7.87 -17.68
CA LEU A 119 -3.08 7.72 -16.86
C LEU A 119 -3.37 8.98 -16.05
N LEU A 120 -2.37 9.56 -15.38
CA LEU A 120 -2.52 10.81 -14.64
C LEU A 120 -2.94 11.97 -15.54
N TYR A 121 -2.35 12.07 -16.73
CA TYR A 121 -2.74 13.09 -17.70
C TYR A 121 -4.19 12.90 -18.16
N ARG A 122 -4.60 11.67 -18.48
CA ARG A 122 -5.98 11.37 -18.85
C ARG A 122 -6.99 11.80 -17.79
N LEU A 123 -6.65 11.56 -16.50
CA LEU A 123 -7.55 11.88 -15.38
C LEU A 123 -7.58 13.36 -15.05
N PHE A 124 -6.43 14.06 -15.07
CA PHE A 124 -6.27 15.35 -14.42
C PHE A 124 -5.70 16.46 -15.31
N HIS A 125 -5.62 16.28 -16.63
CA HIS A 125 -5.00 17.26 -17.52
C HIS A 125 -5.67 18.65 -17.48
N GLU A 126 -6.97 18.73 -17.23
CA GLU A 126 -7.68 20.02 -17.12
C GLU A 126 -7.29 20.80 -15.87
N ASP A 127 -6.93 20.11 -14.78
CA ASP A 127 -6.50 20.74 -13.52
C ASP A 127 -4.99 21.03 -13.50
N GLY A 128 -4.26 20.52 -14.51
CA GLY A 128 -2.82 20.58 -14.60
C GLY A 128 -2.13 19.47 -13.79
N VAL A 129 -1.24 18.74 -14.48
CA VAL A 129 -0.47 17.64 -13.85
C VAL A 129 1.00 18.02 -13.83
N ARG A 130 1.58 18.02 -12.61
CA ARG A 130 3.02 18.13 -12.42
C ARG A 130 3.58 16.75 -12.08
N VAL A 131 4.45 16.25 -12.92
CA VAL A 131 5.13 14.96 -12.74
C VAL A 131 6.53 15.20 -12.19
N PHE A 132 6.96 14.37 -11.26
CA PHE A 132 8.31 14.37 -10.72
C PHE A 132 9.14 13.27 -11.36
N ASP A 133 10.46 13.43 -11.36
CA ASP A 133 11.37 12.41 -11.86
C ASP A 133 11.19 11.11 -11.08
N PRO A 134 11.03 9.97 -11.77
CA PRO A 134 10.85 8.69 -11.12
C PRO A 134 12.11 8.29 -10.35
N LYS A 135 11.91 7.81 -9.12
CA LYS A 135 12.99 7.20 -8.35
C LYS A 135 12.96 5.69 -8.59
N PRO A 136 14.10 5.06 -8.90
CA PRO A 136 14.16 3.62 -9.05
C PRO A 136 13.83 2.94 -7.72
N ILE A 137 12.92 1.98 -7.78
CA ILE A 137 12.61 1.10 -6.66
C ILE A 137 12.94 -0.33 -7.04
N ALA A 138 13.40 -1.11 -6.06
CA ALA A 138 13.68 -2.51 -6.23
C ALA A 138 13.10 -3.31 -5.07
N PHE A 139 12.69 -4.53 -5.35
CA PHE A 139 12.38 -5.47 -4.28
C PHE A 139 13.65 -5.76 -3.49
N ALA A 140 13.62 -5.49 -2.19
CA ALA A 140 14.73 -5.75 -1.30
C ALA A 140 14.23 -6.24 0.06
N CYS A 141 14.79 -7.34 0.53
CA CYS A 141 14.56 -7.83 1.87
C CYS A 141 15.80 -7.59 2.73
N LYS A 142 15.58 -7.21 3.99
CA LYS A 142 16.67 -7.03 4.97
C LYS A 142 17.10 -8.35 5.62
N CYS A 143 16.53 -9.51 5.24
CA CYS A 143 16.96 -10.80 5.74
C CYS A 143 18.31 -11.22 5.15
N SER A 144 19.05 -12.03 5.88
CA SER A 144 20.27 -12.68 5.41
C SER A 144 20.43 -14.03 6.12
N PRO A 145 21.19 -14.97 5.55
CA PRO A 145 21.50 -16.23 6.22
C PRO A 145 22.10 -16.02 7.62
N ASP A 146 22.99 -15.04 7.77
CA ASP A 146 23.61 -14.72 9.06
C ASP A 146 22.61 -14.24 10.12
N ARG A 147 21.62 -13.41 9.72
CA ARG A 147 20.55 -12.97 10.61
C ARG A 147 19.62 -14.11 11.01
N MET A 148 19.33 -15.00 10.07
CA MET A 148 18.53 -16.19 10.37
C MET A 148 19.29 -17.13 11.30
N ALA A 149 20.58 -17.39 11.05
CA ALA A 149 21.43 -18.18 11.92
C ALA A 149 21.54 -17.57 13.33
N ALA A 150 21.70 -16.25 13.43
CA ALA A 150 21.72 -15.57 14.72
C ALA A 150 20.40 -15.71 15.49
N ALA A 151 19.26 -15.64 14.81
CA ALA A 151 17.96 -15.87 15.43
C ALA A 151 17.79 -17.30 15.95
N VAL A 152 18.23 -18.29 15.17
CA VAL A 152 18.23 -19.71 15.59
C VAL A 152 19.19 -19.94 16.76
N ALA A 153 20.35 -19.29 16.78
CA ALA A 153 21.33 -19.40 17.86
C ALA A 153 20.84 -18.85 19.23
N MET A 154 19.77 -18.04 19.21
CA MET A 154 19.15 -17.52 20.45
C MET A 154 18.16 -18.51 21.10
N LEU A 155 17.79 -19.56 20.39
CA LEU A 155 16.86 -20.59 20.88
C LEU A 155 17.55 -21.57 21.83
N THR A 156 16.80 -22.04 22.80
CA THR A 156 17.29 -23.10 23.69
C THR A 156 17.41 -24.44 22.96
N PRO A 157 18.25 -25.37 23.44
CA PRO A 157 18.34 -26.70 22.82
C PRO A 157 17.03 -27.50 22.84
N GLU A 158 16.09 -27.14 23.72
CA GLU A 158 14.77 -27.75 23.79
C GLU A 158 13.87 -27.22 22.67
N GLU A 159 13.80 -25.90 22.52
CA GLU A 159 13.06 -25.24 21.41
C GLU A 159 13.59 -25.69 20.06
N LEU A 160 14.91 -25.80 19.91
CA LEU A 160 15.52 -26.29 18.65
C LEU A 160 15.11 -27.73 18.35
N ARG A 161 15.03 -28.62 19.37
CA ARG A 161 14.62 -30.01 19.15
C ARG A 161 13.17 -30.11 18.69
N ASP A 162 12.30 -29.23 19.19
CA ASP A 162 10.87 -29.20 18.80
C ASP A 162 10.68 -28.65 17.39
N MET A 163 11.64 -27.89 16.86
CA MET A 163 11.61 -27.32 15.49
C MET A 163 12.25 -28.22 14.44
N ILE A 164 12.90 -29.33 14.83
CA ILE A 164 13.53 -30.24 13.87
C ILE A 164 12.46 -31.06 13.16
N VAL A 165 12.38 -30.91 11.85
CA VAL A 165 11.60 -31.76 10.96
C VAL A 165 12.56 -32.40 9.97
N ASP A 166 12.50 -33.71 9.83
CA ASP A 166 13.38 -34.51 8.95
C ASP A 166 14.89 -34.24 9.17
N GLY A 167 15.28 -33.98 10.42
CA GLY A 167 16.69 -33.78 10.81
C GLY A 167 17.22 -32.35 10.53
N ALA A 168 16.37 -31.41 10.15
CA ALA A 168 16.76 -30.03 9.86
C ALA A 168 15.80 -29.03 10.50
N VAL A 169 16.31 -27.84 10.82
CA VAL A 169 15.50 -26.66 11.18
C VAL A 169 15.41 -25.76 9.96
N THR A 170 14.19 -25.55 9.49
CA THR A 170 13.92 -24.65 8.35
C THR A 170 13.43 -23.30 8.86
N VAL A 171 14.08 -22.23 8.45
CA VAL A 171 13.69 -20.86 8.77
C VAL A 171 13.30 -20.14 7.48
N THR A 172 12.06 -19.66 7.42
CA THR A 172 11.54 -18.95 6.24
C THR A 172 11.31 -17.49 6.60
N CYS A 173 11.82 -16.60 5.76
CA CYS A 173 11.56 -15.16 5.94
C CYS A 173 10.09 -14.85 5.58
N GLN A 174 9.36 -14.17 6.47
CA GLN A 174 7.97 -13.78 6.23
C GLN A 174 7.78 -12.76 5.08
N PHE A 175 8.86 -12.11 4.61
CA PHE A 175 8.79 -11.08 3.58
C PHE A 175 9.22 -11.56 2.18
N CYS A 176 10.18 -12.47 2.09
CA CYS A 176 10.70 -12.92 0.80
C CYS A 176 10.63 -14.44 0.57
N ASN A 177 10.18 -15.20 1.56
CA ASN A 177 10.06 -16.67 1.56
C ASN A 177 11.38 -17.38 1.27
#